data_db91ce71aba6efbd911e885188d757f7
#
_entry.id   db91ce71aba6efbd911e885188d757f7
#
_cell.length_a   1.000
_cell.length_b   1.000
_cell.length_c   1.000
_cell.angle_alpha   90.00
_cell.angle_beta   90.00
_cell.angle_gamma   90.00
#
_symmetry.space_group_name_H-M   'P 1'
#
loop_
_entity.id
_entity.type
_entity.pdbx_description
1 polymer ?
#
loop_
_entity_poly.entity_id
_entity_poly.type
_entity_poly.pdbx_seq_one_letter_code
_entity_poly.pdbx_strand_id
1 'polypeptide(L)'
;MHFKTLVTVTMPTVEEDPHENAAVVQSIELLQARKDDLAKDIMAELTLCTLMGRTTNFARQLVGAVEEVMTPYSTEPPEEYKEFADMTEELKADYAKSVDCLKLPNGKIVECGSYPYFSKYSIVYGKVSQNKVGTLHHTRRTKQSRKIQYLPNCPRQKVYKTFEKYAEDYRRYEYNEEEKGYGFYCNPNAMWDWYQIGGRWPVTFLVKSDCTEYSFGERSWGNYSKKYPAPEGYMWVSAARKKDICWDIMRSLYIDQDTERYVKLKEAFQCGKLPDEFHCELRENGFFCCGKCAYAAGETLDEYLARIGIPKSWKYPIGVSDIVDADEWLSKNDISIGKESSNWHEQIDTYIDDLDGEDVLVSVDYHM
;
A
#
# COMPACT_ATOMS: atom_id res chain seq x y z
N MET A 1 -3.34 3.31 1.75
CA MET A 1 -2.24 3.75 0.81
C MET A 1 -1.75 2.52 0.06
N HIS A 2 -1.24 2.63 -1.21
CA HIS A 2 -0.77 1.43 -1.94
C HIS A 2 0.75 1.35 -1.90
N PHE A 3 1.25 0.16 -1.69
CA PHE A 3 2.68 -0.15 -1.61
C PHE A 3 3.03 -1.30 -2.54
N LYS A 4 4.26 -1.28 -3.08
CA LYS A 4 4.81 -2.37 -3.87
C LYS A 4 5.71 -3.21 -2.98
N THR A 5 5.37 -4.48 -2.81
CA THR A 5 6.21 -5.42 -2.06
C THR A 5 6.77 -6.52 -2.95
N LEU A 6 7.92 -7.06 -2.56
CA LEU A 6 8.50 -8.28 -3.08
C LEU A 6 8.07 -9.43 -2.16
N VAL A 7 7.29 -10.34 -2.67
CA VAL A 7 6.96 -11.60 -1.98
C VAL A 7 7.82 -12.70 -2.58
N THR A 8 8.45 -13.48 -1.72
CA THR A 8 9.27 -14.64 -2.12
C THR A 8 8.58 -15.91 -1.68
N VAL A 9 8.43 -16.84 -2.61
CA VAL A 9 7.83 -18.15 -2.35
C VAL A 9 8.66 -19.28 -2.93
N THR A 10 8.75 -20.37 -2.19
CA THR A 10 9.31 -21.63 -2.68
C THR A 10 8.16 -22.46 -3.26
N MET A 11 8.20 -22.71 -4.55
CA MET A 11 7.14 -23.46 -5.22
C MET A 11 7.32 -24.95 -5.01
N PRO A 12 6.27 -25.67 -4.60
CA PRO A 12 6.36 -27.13 -4.50
C PRO A 12 6.63 -27.73 -5.89
N THR A 13 7.50 -28.73 -5.93
CA THR A 13 7.67 -29.58 -7.12
C THR A 13 6.44 -30.47 -7.25
N VAL A 14 5.51 -30.11 -8.10
CA VAL A 14 4.31 -30.91 -8.36
C VAL A 14 4.44 -31.61 -9.70
N GLU A 15 4.22 -32.93 -9.69
CA GLU A 15 3.96 -33.66 -10.94
C GLU A 15 2.67 -33.13 -11.57
N GLU A 16 2.76 -32.69 -12.82
CA GLU A 16 1.58 -32.19 -13.57
C GLU A 16 0.52 -33.30 -13.67
N ASP A 17 -0.70 -33.04 -13.19
CA ASP A 17 -1.84 -33.89 -13.49
C ASP A 17 -2.40 -33.52 -14.88
N PRO A 18 -2.19 -34.35 -15.91
CA PRO A 18 -2.64 -34.04 -17.26
C PRO A 18 -4.16 -33.96 -17.41
N HIS A 19 -4.94 -34.53 -16.47
CA HIS A 19 -6.40 -34.50 -16.51
C HIS A 19 -6.98 -33.17 -15.98
N GLU A 20 -6.36 -32.56 -15.00
CA GLU A 20 -6.76 -31.25 -14.48
C GLU A 20 -6.52 -30.13 -15.50
N ASN A 21 -5.40 -30.17 -16.21
CA ASN A 21 -5.08 -29.22 -17.25
C ASN A 21 -6.07 -29.30 -18.43
N ALA A 22 -6.49 -30.49 -18.83
CA ALA A 22 -7.45 -30.68 -19.92
C ALA A 22 -8.83 -30.07 -19.61
N ALA A 23 -9.34 -30.22 -18.38
CA ALA A 23 -10.62 -29.65 -17.96
C ALA A 23 -10.61 -28.12 -17.95
N VAL A 24 -9.49 -27.52 -17.57
CA VAL A 24 -9.31 -26.06 -17.56
C VAL A 24 -9.21 -25.51 -18.98
N VAL A 25 -8.41 -26.15 -19.85
CA VAL A 25 -8.30 -25.78 -21.28
C VAL A 25 -9.66 -25.86 -21.96
N GLN A 26 -10.44 -26.93 -21.74
CA GLN A 26 -11.77 -27.08 -22.29
C GLN A 26 -12.73 -25.99 -21.79
N SER A 27 -12.62 -25.57 -20.53
CA SER A 27 -13.42 -24.49 -19.97
C SER A 27 -13.10 -23.14 -20.61
N ILE A 28 -11.84 -22.89 -20.94
CA ILE A 28 -11.40 -21.69 -21.66
C ILE A 28 -11.92 -21.67 -23.09
N GLU A 29 -11.79 -22.78 -23.81
CA GLU A 29 -12.28 -22.91 -25.19
C GLU A 29 -13.79 -22.65 -25.26
N LEU A 30 -14.56 -23.17 -24.28
CA LEU A 30 -16.00 -22.90 -24.15
C LEU A 30 -16.32 -21.44 -23.88
N LEU A 31 -15.51 -20.76 -23.04
CA LEU A 31 -15.69 -19.34 -22.74
C LEU A 31 -15.26 -18.46 -23.93
N GLN A 32 -14.21 -18.83 -24.64
CA GLN A 32 -13.77 -18.15 -25.85
C GLN A 32 -14.81 -18.28 -26.99
N ALA A 33 -15.41 -19.47 -27.14
CA ALA A 33 -16.48 -19.70 -28.11
C ALA A 33 -17.74 -18.87 -27.83
N ARG A 34 -17.98 -18.47 -26.57
CA ARG A 34 -19.07 -17.59 -26.16
C ARG A 34 -18.73 -16.10 -26.19
N LYS A 35 -17.49 -15.74 -26.49
CA LYS A 35 -16.98 -14.37 -26.43
C LYS A 35 -17.76 -13.40 -27.34
N ASP A 36 -18.19 -13.85 -28.50
CA ASP A 36 -18.95 -13.01 -29.42
C ASP A 36 -20.33 -12.63 -28.90
N ASP A 37 -20.95 -13.48 -28.10
CA ASP A 37 -22.23 -13.21 -27.43
C ASP A 37 -22.05 -12.41 -26.13
N LEU A 38 -20.89 -12.54 -25.48
CA LEU A 38 -20.55 -11.92 -24.17
C LEU A 38 -19.67 -10.67 -24.31
N ALA A 39 -19.28 -10.29 -25.52
CA ALA A 39 -18.36 -9.17 -25.78
C ALA A 39 -18.84 -7.80 -25.25
N LYS A 40 -20.08 -7.70 -24.82
CA LYS A 40 -20.65 -6.51 -24.17
C LYS A 40 -20.62 -6.56 -22.66
N ASP A 41 -20.18 -7.64 -22.07
CA ASP A 41 -20.19 -7.84 -20.62
C ASP A 41 -18.75 -7.78 -20.05
N ILE A 42 -18.40 -6.63 -19.48
CA ILE A 42 -17.10 -6.38 -18.84
C ILE A 42 -16.78 -7.43 -17.75
N MET A 43 -17.80 -7.95 -17.06
CA MET A 43 -17.63 -8.97 -16.04
C MET A 43 -17.25 -10.33 -16.61
N ALA A 44 -17.76 -10.69 -17.78
CA ALA A 44 -17.38 -11.92 -18.46
C ALA A 44 -15.94 -11.87 -18.98
N GLU A 45 -15.52 -10.70 -19.48
CA GLU A 45 -14.12 -10.48 -19.88
C GLU A 45 -13.17 -10.50 -18.69
N LEU A 46 -13.59 -9.94 -17.54
CA LEU A 46 -12.89 -10.04 -16.26
C LEU A 46 -12.73 -11.48 -15.80
N THR A 47 -13.80 -12.27 -15.88
CA THR A 47 -13.80 -13.69 -15.50
C THR A 47 -12.91 -14.50 -16.42
N LEU A 48 -12.98 -14.26 -17.74
CA LEU A 48 -12.15 -14.94 -18.72
C LEU A 48 -10.65 -14.65 -18.51
N CYS A 49 -10.28 -13.38 -18.31
CA CYS A 49 -8.91 -13.00 -18.00
C CYS A 49 -8.41 -13.60 -16.68
N THR A 50 -9.27 -13.68 -15.67
CA THR A 50 -8.94 -14.32 -14.38
C THR A 50 -8.74 -15.83 -14.56
N LEU A 51 -9.58 -16.49 -15.36
CA LEU A 51 -9.44 -17.90 -15.69
C LEU A 51 -8.19 -18.17 -16.54
N MET A 52 -7.94 -17.37 -17.58
CA MET A 52 -6.73 -17.49 -18.40
C MET A 52 -5.47 -17.25 -17.58
N GLY A 53 -5.47 -16.30 -16.63
CA GLY A 53 -4.36 -16.07 -15.72
C GLY A 53 -4.14 -17.20 -14.70
N ARG A 54 -5.13 -18.08 -14.48
CA ARG A 54 -5.05 -19.22 -13.54
C ARG A 54 -4.88 -20.57 -14.23
N THR A 55 -4.63 -20.58 -15.53
CA THR A 55 -4.68 -21.82 -16.34
C THR A 55 -3.40 -22.62 -16.32
N THR A 56 -2.27 -22.01 -16.00
CA THR A 56 -1.04 -22.78 -15.80
C THR A 56 -1.01 -23.34 -14.39
N ASN A 57 -0.48 -24.53 -14.24
CA ASN A 57 -0.25 -25.14 -12.92
C ASN A 57 0.60 -24.20 -12.04
N PHE A 58 1.59 -23.56 -12.64
CA PHE A 58 2.42 -22.53 -12.00
C PHE A 58 1.58 -21.39 -11.40
N ALA A 59 0.65 -20.79 -12.17
CA ALA A 59 -0.14 -19.65 -11.69
C ALA A 59 -1.06 -20.01 -10.50
N ARG A 60 -1.65 -21.21 -10.52
CA ARG A 60 -2.50 -21.68 -9.39
C ARG A 60 -1.70 -21.91 -8.12
N GLN A 61 -0.56 -22.58 -8.25
CA GLN A 61 0.33 -22.84 -7.13
C GLN A 61 0.89 -21.54 -6.56
N LEU A 62 1.26 -20.59 -7.44
CA LEU A 62 1.76 -19.29 -7.03
C LEU A 62 0.75 -18.51 -6.21
N VAL A 63 -0.53 -18.46 -6.64
CA VAL A 63 -1.58 -17.77 -5.87
C VAL A 63 -1.71 -18.36 -4.47
N GLY A 64 -1.72 -19.70 -4.34
CA GLY A 64 -1.80 -20.36 -3.04
C GLY A 64 -0.56 -20.08 -2.17
N ALA A 65 0.65 -20.18 -2.74
CA ALA A 65 1.88 -19.90 -2.02
C ALA A 65 1.99 -18.43 -1.56
N VAL A 66 1.58 -17.48 -2.39
CA VAL A 66 1.52 -16.05 -2.01
C VAL A 66 0.47 -15.83 -0.91
N GLU A 67 -0.70 -16.47 -0.98
CA GLU A 67 -1.73 -16.38 0.05
C GLU A 67 -1.22 -16.92 1.38
N GLU A 68 -0.51 -18.04 1.38
CA GLU A 68 0.09 -18.61 2.59
C GLU A 68 1.08 -17.65 3.25
N VAL A 69 1.98 -17.03 2.47
CA VAL A 69 2.97 -16.05 2.96
C VAL A 69 2.32 -14.75 3.42
N MET A 70 1.26 -14.29 2.76
CA MET A 70 0.62 -13.02 3.07
C MET A 70 -0.39 -13.10 4.23
N THR A 71 -1.04 -14.25 4.43
CA THR A 71 -2.11 -14.43 5.43
C THR A 71 -1.74 -14.02 6.85
N PRO A 72 -0.53 -14.34 7.39
CA PRO A 72 -0.12 -13.92 8.73
C PRO A 72 -0.16 -12.39 8.96
N TYR A 73 -0.13 -11.60 7.90
CA TYR A 73 -0.05 -10.14 7.95
C TYR A 73 -1.37 -9.45 7.56
N SER A 74 -2.47 -10.18 7.45
CA SER A 74 -3.80 -9.63 7.15
C SER A 74 -4.37 -8.85 8.33
N THR A 75 -5.12 -7.78 8.07
CA THR A 75 -5.96 -7.12 9.10
C THR A 75 -7.14 -7.99 9.55
N GLU A 76 -7.57 -8.93 8.70
CA GLU A 76 -8.65 -9.90 8.97
C GLU A 76 -8.13 -11.34 8.83
N PRO A 77 -7.17 -11.79 9.65
CA PRO A 77 -6.58 -13.10 9.54
C PRO A 77 -7.47 -14.18 10.14
N PRO A 78 -7.15 -15.47 9.91
CA PRO A 78 -7.67 -16.59 10.71
C PRO A 78 -7.44 -16.39 12.21
N GLU A 79 -8.26 -17.07 13.04
CA GLU A 79 -8.25 -16.91 14.51
C GLU A 79 -6.87 -17.18 15.15
N GLU A 80 -6.07 -18.05 14.57
CA GLU A 80 -4.74 -18.44 15.05
C GLU A 80 -3.71 -17.29 15.05
N TYR A 81 -3.96 -16.23 14.26
CA TYR A 81 -3.11 -15.03 14.19
C TYR A 81 -3.67 -13.86 15.01
N LYS A 82 -4.80 -14.05 15.69
CA LYS A 82 -5.43 -12.99 16.47
C LYS A 82 -4.98 -13.06 17.92
N GLU A 83 -4.63 -11.90 18.45
CA GLU A 83 -4.33 -11.70 19.86
C GLU A 83 -5.29 -10.67 20.45
N PHE A 84 -5.60 -10.83 21.73
CA PHE A 84 -6.43 -9.86 22.43
C PHE A 84 -5.62 -8.62 22.79
N ALA A 85 -5.98 -7.49 22.20
CA ALA A 85 -5.43 -6.19 22.53
C ALA A 85 -6.18 -5.62 23.75
N ASP A 86 -5.60 -5.76 24.93
CA ASP A 86 -6.17 -5.20 26.17
C ASP A 86 -5.95 -3.69 26.24
N MET A 87 -7.04 -2.94 26.13
CA MET A 87 -7.07 -1.48 26.21
C MET A 87 -7.46 -0.95 27.59
N THR A 88 -7.64 -1.81 28.59
CA THR A 88 -8.23 -1.47 29.89
C THR A 88 -7.46 -0.35 30.60
N GLU A 89 -6.14 -0.43 30.70
CA GLU A 89 -5.34 0.57 31.40
C GLU A 89 -5.29 1.90 30.63
N GLU A 90 -5.23 1.85 29.31
CA GLU A 90 -5.29 3.05 28.48
C GLU A 90 -6.66 3.75 28.61
N LEU A 91 -7.74 2.98 28.60
CA LEU A 91 -9.09 3.50 28.80
C LEU A 91 -9.28 4.10 30.19
N LYS A 92 -8.73 3.49 31.25
CA LYS A 92 -8.74 4.04 32.61
C LYS A 92 -7.96 5.34 32.70
N ALA A 93 -6.76 5.36 32.10
CA ALA A 93 -5.93 6.56 32.06
C ALA A 93 -6.61 7.70 31.28
N ASP A 94 -7.31 7.37 30.18
CA ASP A 94 -8.06 8.34 29.41
C ASP A 94 -9.32 8.82 30.14
N TYR A 95 -10.05 7.93 30.82
CA TYR A 95 -11.21 8.27 31.65
C TYR A 95 -10.87 9.22 32.80
N ALA A 96 -9.68 9.10 33.38
CA ALA A 96 -9.21 9.95 34.42
C ALA A 96 -8.90 11.40 34.03
N LYS A 97 -8.73 11.65 32.70
CA LYS A 97 -8.43 12.99 32.18
C LYS A 97 -9.63 13.92 32.23
N SER A 98 -9.36 15.21 32.28
CA SER A 98 -10.33 16.26 32.05
C SER A 98 -10.33 16.63 30.56
N VAL A 99 -11.51 16.96 30.04
CA VAL A 99 -11.73 17.34 28.63
C VAL A 99 -12.64 18.55 28.51
N ASP A 100 -12.61 19.18 27.36
CA ASP A 100 -13.51 20.29 27.09
C ASP A 100 -14.92 19.78 26.82
N CYS A 101 -15.90 20.34 27.55
CA CYS A 101 -17.29 19.93 27.50
C CYS A 101 -18.24 21.07 27.16
N LEU A 102 -19.44 20.68 26.75
CA LEU A 102 -20.59 21.54 26.57
C LEU A 102 -21.69 21.14 27.57
N LYS A 103 -22.20 22.12 28.32
CA LYS A 103 -23.43 21.94 29.09
C LYS A 103 -24.61 22.44 28.25
N LEU A 104 -25.47 21.51 27.88
CA LEU A 104 -26.65 21.77 27.06
C LEU A 104 -27.77 22.43 27.88
N PRO A 105 -28.79 23.08 27.24
CA PRO A 105 -29.89 23.73 27.95
C PRO A 105 -30.71 22.80 28.85
N ASN A 106 -30.73 21.51 28.57
CA ASN A 106 -31.38 20.48 29.39
C ASN A 106 -30.54 20.00 30.57
N GLY A 107 -29.36 20.62 30.80
CA GLY A 107 -28.44 20.27 31.85
C GLY A 107 -27.47 19.14 31.53
N LYS A 108 -27.64 18.43 30.40
CA LYS A 108 -26.71 17.36 30.00
C LYS A 108 -25.33 17.92 29.68
N ILE A 109 -24.29 17.28 30.19
CA ILE A 109 -22.89 17.56 29.85
C ILE A 109 -22.44 16.56 28.80
N VAL A 110 -21.75 17.05 27.75
CA VAL A 110 -21.23 16.25 26.63
C VAL A 110 -19.83 16.74 26.28
N GLU A 111 -18.96 15.86 25.82
CA GLU A 111 -17.63 16.26 25.32
C GLU A 111 -17.75 17.09 24.04
N CYS A 112 -16.91 18.11 23.87
CA CYS A 112 -16.86 18.92 22.65
C CYS A 112 -16.51 18.07 21.42
N GLY A 113 -15.62 17.07 21.57
CA GLY A 113 -15.20 16.15 20.51
C GLY A 113 -16.17 15.02 20.19
N SER A 114 -17.28 14.86 20.95
CA SER A 114 -18.20 13.73 20.70
C SER A 114 -19.20 14.04 19.59
N TYR A 115 -19.54 12.98 18.81
CA TYR A 115 -20.59 13.07 17.80
C TYR A 115 -21.99 13.24 18.45
N PRO A 116 -22.87 14.09 17.93
CA PRO A 116 -22.72 14.97 16.75
C PRO A 116 -22.22 16.40 17.12
N TYR A 117 -21.74 16.63 18.30
CA TYR A 117 -21.49 17.98 18.83
C TYR A 117 -20.28 18.65 18.19
N PHE A 118 -19.22 17.91 17.89
CA PHE A 118 -18.01 18.43 17.20
C PHE A 118 -18.34 19.02 15.82
N SER A 119 -19.31 18.44 15.10
CA SER A 119 -19.73 18.94 13.78
C SER A 119 -20.70 20.12 13.88
N LYS A 120 -21.42 20.24 15.00
CA LYS A 120 -22.45 21.27 15.20
C LYS A 120 -21.92 22.55 15.85
N TYR A 121 -20.93 22.44 16.72
CA TYR A 121 -20.47 23.54 17.55
C TYR A 121 -18.94 23.64 17.55
N SER A 122 -18.45 24.89 17.60
CA SER A 122 -17.03 25.20 17.82
C SER A 122 -16.89 26.19 18.95
N ILE A 123 -15.75 26.15 19.63
CA ILE A 123 -15.41 27.11 20.68
C ILE A 123 -14.57 28.22 20.07
N VAL A 124 -15.11 29.42 20.08
CA VAL A 124 -14.45 30.64 19.56
C VAL A 124 -14.33 31.65 20.69
N TYR A 125 -13.10 31.99 21.07
CA TYR A 125 -12.80 32.88 22.21
C TYR A 125 -13.58 32.50 23.49
N GLY A 126 -13.59 31.21 23.83
CA GLY A 126 -14.26 30.66 25.02
C GLY A 126 -15.80 30.67 24.95
N LYS A 127 -16.38 30.93 23.79
CA LYS A 127 -17.83 30.99 23.56
C LYS A 127 -18.26 29.96 22.52
N VAL A 128 -19.41 29.32 22.78
CA VAL A 128 -19.98 28.34 21.87
C VAL A 128 -20.59 29.05 20.64
N SER A 129 -20.12 28.65 19.47
CA SER A 129 -20.62 29.09 18.18
C SER A 129 -21.12 27.87 17.38
N GLN A 130 -22.14 28.07 16.55
CA GLN A 130 -22.72 27.06 15.71
C GLN A 130 -22.00 27.03 14.36
N ASN A 131 -21.57 25.85 13.94
CA ASN A 131 -20.96 25.62 12.64
C ASN A 131 -22.02 25.75 11.53
N LYS A 132 -21.65 26.32 10.38
CA LYS A 132 -22.46 26.18 9.18
C LYS A 132 -22.35 24.76 8.65
N VAL A 133 -23.47 24.24 8.16
CA VAL A 133 -23.51 22.90 7.56
C VAL A 133 -22.47 22.81 6.44
N GLY A 134 -21.61 21.80 6.51
CA GLY A 134 -20.57 21.51 5.52
C GLY A 134 -19.26 22.30 5.66
N THR A 135 -19.09 23.15 6.68
CA THR A 135 -17.82 23.88 6.90
C THR A 135 -17.46 23.99 8.38
N LEU A 136 -16.26 23.51 8.74
CA LEU A 136 -15.71 23.67 10.09
C LEU A 136 -15.20 25.08 10.38
N HIS A 137 -14.97 25.89 9.33
CA HIS A 137 -14.33 27.21 9.45
C HIS A 137 -15.32 28.38 9.49
N HIS A 138 -16.60 28.16 9.17
CA HIS A 138 -17.61 29.19 9.21
C HIS A 138 -18.57 28.99 10.37
N THR A 139 -18.34 29.73 11.47
CA THR A 139 -19.14 29.64 12.67
C THR A 139 -19.89 30.97 12.92
N ARG A 140 -21.05 30.91 13.56
CA ARG A 140 -21.75 32.09 14.08
C ARG A 140 -22.41 31.80 15.42
N ARG A 141 -22.53 32.85 16.27
CA ARG A 141 -23.33 32.76 17.50
C ARG A 141 -24.81 32.86 17.17
N THR A 142 -25.55 31.79 17.44
CA THR A 142 -27.01 31.71 17.27
C THR A 142 -27.71 31.82 18.64
N LYS A 143 -29.04 32.02 18.63
CA LYS A 143 -29.84 31.97 19.86
C LYS A 143 -29.68 30.65 20.60
N GLN A 144 -29.53 29.52 19.84
CA GLN A 144 -29.32 28.20 20.42
C GLN A 144 -27.92 28.06 21.03
N SER A 145 -26.85 28.43 20.30
CA SER A 145 -25.49 28.31 20.81
C SER A 145 -25.22 29.19 22.03
N ARG A 146 -25.95 30.34 22.19
CA ARG A 146 -25.84 31.20 23.36
C ARG A 146 -26.40 30.58 24.65
N LYS A 147 -27.25 29.54 24.53
CA LYS A 147 -27.81 28.80 25.67
C LYS A 147 -26.92 27.62 26.11
N ILE A 148 -25.86 27.34 25.38
CA ILE A 148 -24.91 26.28 25.67
C ILE A 148 -23.71 26.90 26.38
N GLN A 149 -23.33 26.31 27.52
CA GLN A 149 -22.18 26.74 28.30
C GLN A 149 -20.96 25.90 27.92
N TYR A 150 -19.84 26.54 27.65
CA TYR A 150 -18.55 25.89 27.52
C TYR A 150 -17.96 25.63 28.93
N LEU A 151 -17.50 24.42 29.16
CA LEU A 151 -16.87 23.96 30.39
C LEU A 151 -15.45 23.45 30.05
N PRO A 152 -14.43 24.30 30.21
CA PRO A 152 -13.05 23.86 29.99
C PRO A 152 -12.62 22.93 31.15
N ASN A 153 -11.71 21.98 30.82
CA ASN A 153 -11.12 21.06 31.78
C ASN A 153 -12.17 20.33 32.67
N CYS A 154 -13.26 19.92 32.08
CA CYS A 154 -14.33 19.19 32.78
C CYS A 154 -13.89 17.72 32.98
N PRO A 155 -13.88 17.20 34.23
CA PRO A 155 -13.62 15.79 34.47
C PRO A 155 -14.59 14.89 33.70
N ARG A 156 -14.08 13.86 33.01
CA ARG A 156 -14.92 12.93 32.24
C ARG A 156 -15.96 12.22 33.09
N GLN A 157 -15.67 11.99 34.39
CA GLN A 157 -16.63 11.43 35.35
C GLN A 157 -17.93 12.25 35.47
N LYS A 158 -17.92 13.54 35.10
CA LYS A 158 -19.15 14.36 35.01
C LYS A 158 -19.98 14.06 33.77
N VAL A 159 -19.37 13.55 32.70
CA VAL A 159 -20.02 13.14 31.46
C VAL A 159 -20.48 11.67 31.55
N TYR A 160 -19.56 10.80 31.94
CA TYR A 160 -19.78 9.36 32.08
C TYR A 160 -19.65 9.00 33.56
N LYS A 161 -20.72 8.55 34.17
CA LYS A 161 -20.79 8.35 35.64
C LYS A 161 -19.91 7.20 36.14
N THR A 162 -19.64 6.21 35.27
CA THR A 162 -18.79 5.06 35.57
C THR A 162 -17.81 4.81 34.43
N PHE A 163 -16.73 4.10 34.75
CA PHE A 163 -15.73 3.71 33.78
C PHE A 163 -16.32 2.78 32.71
N GLU A 164 -17.17 1.83 33.12
CA GLU A 164 -17.84 0.89 32.22
C GLU A 164 -18.65 1.64 31.16
N LYS A 165 -19.46 2.63 31.54
CA LYS A 165 -20.20 3.48 30.61
C LYS A 165 -19.31 4.29 29.69
N TYR A 166 -18.14 4.67 30.13
CA TYR A 166 -17.17 5.33 29.27
C TYR A 166 -16.59 4.34 28.26
N ALA A 167 -16.17 3.17 28.69
CA ALA A 167 -15.57 2.15 27.85
C ALA A 167 -16.59 1.63 26.79
N GLU A 168 -17.79 1.25 27.21
CA GLU A 168 -18.78 0.61 26.37
C GLU A 168 -19.55 1.62 25.49
N ASP A 169 -20.18 2.65 26.10
CA ASP A 169 -21.08 3.55 25.38
C ASP A 169 -20.34 4.54 24.49
N TYR A 170 -19.17 5.01 24.93
CA TYR A 170 -18.43 6.08 24.25
C TYR A 170 -17.26 5.56 23.41
N ARG A 171 -16.40 4.73 24.00
CA ARG A 171 -15.24 4.17 23.31
C ARG A 171 -15.59 2.92 22.50
N ARG A 172 -16.74 2.28 22.82
CA ARG A 172 -17.28 1.10 22.13
C ARG A 172 -16.39 -0.14 22.25
N TYR A 173 -15.72 -0.28 23.37
CA TYR A 173 -15.01 -1.48 23.74
C TYR A 173 -15.93 -2.36 24.60
N GLU A 174 -15.99 -3.64 24.26
CA GLU A 174 -16.72 -4.64 25.06
C GLU A 174 -15.81 -5.26 26.10
N TYR A 175 -16.37 -5.59 27.25
CA TYR A 175 -15.64 -6.34 28.26
C TYR A 175 -15.56 -7.80 27.88
N ASN A 176 -14.35 -8.35 27.81
CA ASN A 176 -14.11 -9.75 27.56
C ASN A 176 -13.95 -10.48 28.90
N GLU A 177 -14.86 -11.46 29.16
CA GLU A 177 -14.88 -12.21 30.42
C GLU A 177 -13.71 -13.18 30.56
N GLU A 178 -13.21 -13.73 29.45
CA GLU A 178 -12.10 -14.67 29.44
C GLU A 178 -10.77 -13.94 29.68
N GLU A 179 -10.55 -12.86 29.00
CA GLU A 179 -9.34 -12.01 29.09
C GLU A 179 -9.38 -11.03 30.27
N LYS A 180 -10.55 -10.85 30.89
CA LYS A 180 -10.81 -9.96 32.02
C LYS A 180 -10.44 -8.49 31.75
N GLY A 181 -10.66 -8.04 30.52
CA GLY A 181 -10.30 -6.70 30.06
C GLY A 181 -11.25 -6.13 29.03
N TYR A 182 -11.15 -4.82 28.81
CA TYR A 182 -11.79 -4.12 27.68
C TYR A 182 -10.83 -4.09 26.52
N GLY A 183 -11.20 -4.66 25.39
CA GLY A 183 -10.32 -4.75 24.22
C GLY A 183 -11.02 -5.35 22.99
N PHE A 184 -10.21 -5.81 22.09
CA PHE A 184 -10.66 -6.49 20.87
C PHE A 184 -9.58 -7.44 20.37
N TYR A 185 -10.00 -8.47 19.64
CA TYR A 185 -9.05 -9.36 18.96
C TYR A 185 -8.59 -8.72 17.67
N CYS A 186 -7.28 -8.65 17.47
CA CYS A 186 -6.65 -8.16 16.24
C CYS A 186 -5.38 -8.94 15.94
N ASN A 187 -4.91 -8.81 14.71
CA ASN A 187 -3.59 -9.31 14.35
C ASN A 187 -2.53 -8.25 14.71
N PRO A 188 -1.61 -8.51 15.67
CA PRO A 188 -0.55 -7.56 16.00
C PRO A 188 0.43 -7.33 14.86
N ASN A 189 0.51 -8.27 13.89
CA ASN A 189 1.38 -8.20 12.72
C ASN A 189 0.66 -7.69 11.46
N ALA A 190 -0.55 -7.11 11.62
CA ALA A 190 -1.33 -6.64 10.47
C ALA A 190 -0.60 -5.57 9.65
N MET A 191 -0.42 -5.85 8.36
CA MET A 191 0.27 -4.96 7.41
C MET A 191 -0.59 -4.62 6.19
N TRP A 192 -1.68 -5.36 5.93
CA TRP A 192 -2.51 -5.14 4.75
C TRP A 192 -3.99 -5.48 4.99
N ASP A 193 -4.88 -4.76 4.32
CA ASP A 193 -6.33 -5.02 4.24
C ASP A 193 -6.76 -5.56 2.87
N TRP A 194 -5.93 -5.39 1.84
CA TRP A 194 -6.14 -5.88 0.49
C TRP A 194 -4.81 -6.02 -0.25
N TYR A 195 -4.66 -7.05 -1.09
CA TYR A 195 -3.52 -7.19 -1.99
C TYR A 195 -3.90 -7.80 -3.34
N GLN A 196 -3.03 -7.60 -4.33
CA GLN A 196 -3.13 -8.19 -5.66
C GLN A 196 -1.74 -8.50 -6.22
N ILE A 197 -1.54 -9.70 -6.77
CA ILE A 197 -0.32 -10.05 -7.52
C ILE A 197 -0.23 -9.14 -8.75
N GLY A 198 0.90 -8.47 -8.91
CA GLY A 198 1.13 -7.46 -9.94
C GLY A 198 0.40 -6.14 -9.66
N GLY A 199 -0.91 -6.13 -9.63
CA GLY A 199 -1.74 -4.95 -9.34
C GLY A 199 -1.34 -3.72 -10.17
N ARG A 200 -0.85 -2.68 -9.52
CA ARG A 200 -0.33 -1.45 -10.16
C ARG A 200 1.05 -1.62 -10.77
N TRP A 201 1.75 -2.67 -10.43
CA TRP A 201 3.11 -2.99 -10.90
C TRP A 201 3.21 -4.37 -11.55
N PRO A 202 2.40 -4.65 -12.60
CA PRO A 202 2.34 -5.97 -13.23
C PRO A 202 3.61 -6.29 -14.04
N VAL A 203 4.43 -5.29 -14.32
CA VAL A 203 5.64 -5.38 -15.15
C VAL A 203 6.88 -5.11 -14.29
N THR A 204 7.24 -6.06 -13.44
CA THR A 204 8.35 -5.90 -12.50
C THR A 204 9.60 -6.66 -12.93
N PHE A 205 9.46 -7.88 -13.45
CA PHE A 205 10.57 -8.74 -13.84
C PHE A 205 10.60 -8.95 -15.35
N LEU A 206 11.79 -8.88 -15.91
CA LEU A 206 12.03 -9.17 -17.35
C LEU A 206 12.49 -10.60 -17.49
N VAL A 207 11.79 -11.37 -18.30
CA VAL A 207 12.12 -12.76 -18.65
C VAL A 207 12.17 -12.93 -20.16
N LYS A 208 12.69 -14.05 -20.63
CA LYS A 208 12.61 -14.39 -22.07
C LYS A 208 11.16 -14.71 -22.45
N SER A 209 10.76 -14.35 -23.67
CA SER A 209 9.38 -14.51 -24.15
C SER A 209 8.95 -15.96 -24.36
N ASP A 210 9.89 -16.91 -24.36
CA ASP A 210 9.64 -18.36 -24.40
C ASP A 210 9.29 -18.96 -23.03
N CYS A 211 9.50 -18.22 -21.94
CA CYS A 211 9.07 -18.60 -20.59
C CYS A 211 7.57 -18.36 -20.41
N THR A 212 6.73 -19.08 -21.15
CA THR A 212 5.27 -18.83 -21.23
C THR A 212 4.52 -19.08 -19.93
N GLU A 213 5.09 -19.84 -18.98
CA GLU A 213 4.51 -20.10 -17.66
C GLU A 213 4.31 -18.86 -16.83
N TYR A 214 5.09 -17.79 -17.09
CA TYR A 214 5.01 -16.51 -16.37
C TYR A 214 4.05 -15.49 -16.99
N SER A 215 3.41 -15.80 -18.11
CA SER A 215 2.56 -14.86 -18.87
C SER A 215 1.16 -14.64 -18.29
N PHE A 216 0.97 -14.92 -17.00
CA PHE A 216 -0.31 -14.71 -16.32
C PHE A 216 -0.39 -13.33 -15.66
N GLY A 217 -1.60 -12.77 -15.59
CA GLY A 217 -1.89 -11.61 -14.76
C GLY A 217 -1.56 -10.25 -15.40
N GLU A 218 -1.40 -10.16 -16.72
CA GLU A 218 -1.29 -8.87 -17.42
C GLU A 218 -2.59 -8.06 -17.31
N ARG A 219 -2.79 -7.40 -16.17
CA ARG A 219 -3.72 -6.28 -16.06
C ARG A 219 -3.02 -5.07 -15.51
N SER A 220 -2.70 -4.21 -16.43
CA SER A 220 -2.30 -2.86 -16.10
C SER A 220 -3.53 -2.03 -15.68
N TRP A 221 -3.65 -1.73 -14.42
CA TRP A 221 -4.52 -0.67 -13.91
C TRP A 221 -3.87 0.70 -14.15
N GLY A 222 -3.30 0.92 -15.32
CA GLY A 222 -2.67 2.17 -15.67
C GLY A 222 -1.50 2.01 -16.64
N ASN A 223 -1.00 3.12 -17.16
CA ASN A 223 0.04 3.22 -18.17
C ASN A 223 1.46 2.89 -17.68
N TYR A 224 1.64 2.18 -16.57
CA TYR A 224 2.97 1.91 -15.99
C TYR A 224 3.83 0.98 -16.86
N SER A 225 3.23 0.09 -17.65
CA SER A 225 3.92 -0.79 -18.60
C SER A 225 4.59 -0.07 -19.78
N LYS A 226 4.27 1.20 -20.00
CA LYS A 226 4.82 1.95 -21.14
C LYS A 226 6.18 2.61 -20.85
N LYS A 227 6.60 2.69 -19.61
CA LYS A 227 7.86 3.38 -19.25
C LYS A 227 9.08 2.65 -19.82
N TYR A 228 9.05 1.31 -19.79
CA TYR A 228 10.15 0.47 -20.28
C TYR A 228 9.58 -0.62 -21.19
N PRO A 229 9.51 -0.41 -22.52
CA PRO A 229 9.09 -1.46 -23.45
C PRO A 229 10.05 -2.64 -23.35
N ALA A 230 9.52 -3.86 -23.36
CA ALA A 230 10.36 -5.05 -23.38
C ALA A 230 11.14 -5.09 -24.70
N PRO A 231 12.46 -5.42 -24.69
CA PRO A 231 13.21 -5.68 -25.91
C PRO A 231 12.63 -6.87 -26.66
N GLU A 232 12.98 -6.97 -27.95
CA GLU A 232 12.60 -8.13 -28.78
C GLU A 232 13.11 -9.44 -28.13
N GLY A 233 12.24 -10.44 -28.04
CA GLY A 233 12.54 -11.73 -27.42
C GLY A 233 12.39 -11.76 -25.88
N TYR A 234 11.90 -10.67 -25.28
CA TYR A 234 11.66 -10.58 -23.82
C TYR A 234 10.26 -10.12 -23.53
N MET A 235 9.78 -10.42 -22.29
CA MET A 235 8.51 -9.92 -21.77
C MET A 235 8.63 -9.53 -20.30
N TRP A 236 7.80 -8.56 -19.88
CA TRP A 236 7.67 -8.19 -18.49
C TRP A 236 6.59 -9.03 -17.81
N VAL A 237 6.89 -9.50 -16.59
CA VAL A 237 5.97 -10.32 -15.78
C VAL A 237 5.92 -9.81 -14.34
N SER A 238 4.89 -10.21 -13.59
CA SER A 238 4.76 -9.90 -12.16
C SER A 238 5.40 -10.93 -11.25
N ALA A 239 5.71 -12.12 -11.76
CA ALA A 239 6.35 -13.19 -11.00
C ALA A 239 7.23 -14.04 -11.92
N ALA A 240 8.40 -14.47 -11.39
CA ALA A 240 9.29 -15.38 -12.09
C ALA A 240 10.27 -16.03 -11.10
N ARG A 241 10.83 -17.20 -11.46
CA ARG A 241 11.96 -17.77 -10.72
C ARG A 241 13.18 -16.87 -10.82
N LYS A 242 13.93 -16.73 -9.72
CA LYS A 242 15.12 -15.89 -9.65
C LYS A 242 16.09 -16.15 -10.82
N LYS A 243 16.32 -17.44 -11.19
CA LYS A 243 17.23 -17.85 -12.28
C LYS A 243 16.79 -17.39 -13.67
N ASP A 244 15.48 -17.19 -13.90
CA ASP A 244 14.93 -16.87 -15.22
C ASP A 244 14.81 -15.35 -15.43
N ILE A 245 15.03 -14.55 -14.39
CA ILE A 245 14.98 -13.08 -14.48
C ILE A 245 16.26 -12.55 -15.12
N CYS A 246 16.10 -11.74 -16.14
CA CYS A 246 17.19 -11.16 -16.93
C CYS A 246 17.72 -9.88 -16.27
N TRP A 247 18.34 -9.99 -15.08
CA TRP A 247 18.76 -8.88 -14.24
C TRP A 247 19.67 -7.87 -14.92
N ASP A 248 20.66 -8.34 -15.69
CA ASP A 248 21.62 -7.47 -16.38
C ASP A 248 20.93 -6.64 -17.47
N ILE A 249 19.98 -7.23 -18.19
CA ILE A 249 19.21 -6.52 -19.21
C ILE A 249 18.29 -5.49 -18.55
N MET A 250 17.60 -5.88 -17.47
CA MET A 250 16.79 -4.95 -16.70
C MET A 250 17.60 -3.73 -16.26
N ARG A 251 18.78 -3.96 -15.66
CA ARG A 251 19.66 -2.88 -15.20
C ARG A 251 20.09 -1.96 -16.34
N SER A 252 20.48 -2.53 -17.49
CA SER A 252 20.86 -1.74 -18.67
C SER A 252 19.70 -0.87 -19.14
N LEU A 253 18.48 -1.42 -19.25
CA LEU A 253 17.30 -0.67 -19.67
C LEU A 253 17.01 0.53 -18.76
N TYR A 254 17.12 0.36 -17.43
CA TYR A 254 16.92 1.45 -16.49
C TYR A 254 18.01 2.53 -16.63
N ILE A 255 19.28 2.12 -16.70
CA ILE A 255 20.40 3.03 -16.82
C ILE A 255 20.33 3.81 -18.15
N ASP A 256 20.07 3.15 -19.26
CA ASP A 256 20.01 3.77 -20.59
C ASP A 256 18.91 4.82 -20.65
N GLN A 257 17.71 4.50 -20.18
CA GLN A 257 16.59 5.45 -20.20
C GLN A 257 16.83 6.68 -19.30
N ASP A 258 17.34 6.46 -18.10
CA ASP A 258 17.60 7.58 -17.19
C ASP A 258 18.86 8.35 -17.59
N THR A 259 19.80 7.74 -18.33
CA THR A 259 20.91 8.43 -19.02
C THR A 259 20.38 9.37 -20.11
N GLU A 260 19.47 8.90 -20.97
CA GLU A 260 18.84 9.77 -21.97
C GLU A 260 18.09 10.94 -21.31
N ARG A 261 17.37 10.66 -20.23
CA ARG A 261 16.67 11.70 -19.47
C ARG A 261 17.65 12.71 -18.85
N TYR A 262 18.75 12.26 -18.28
CA TYR A 262 19.80 13.13 -17.76
C TYR A 262 20.35 14.05 -18.83
N VAL A 263 20.69 13.52 -20.01
CA VAL A 263 21.22 14.29 -21.14
C VAL A 263 20.24 15.39 -21.56
N LYS A 264 18.97 15.03 -21.77
CA LYS A 264 17.89 15.98 -22.10
C LYS A 264 17.72 17.09 -21.06
N LEU A 265 17.74 16.74 -19.77
CA LEU A 265 17.61 17.72 -18.67
C LEU A 265 18.84 18.64 -18.60
N LYS A 266 20.06 18.09 -18.77
CA LYS A 266 21.30 18.85 -18.79
C LYS A 266 21.35 19.86 -19.94
N GLU A 267 21.01 19.44 -21.16
CA GLU A 267 20.94 20.31 -22.33
C GLU A 267 19.88 21.40 -22.15
N ALA A 268 18.69 21.04 -21.67
CA ALA A 268 17.61 21.96 -21.39
C ALA A 268 18.03 23.01 -20.36
N PHE A 269 18.73 22.62 -19.30
CA PHE A 269 19.24 23.54 -18.28
C PHE A 269 20.25 24.51 -18.86
N GLN A 270 21.20 24.05 -19.69
CA GLN A 270 22.19 24.88 -20.37
C GLN A 270 21.53 25.90 -21.32
N CYS A 271 20.41 25.53 -21.97
CA CYS A 271 19.67 26.42 -22.83
C CYS A 271 18.69 27.34 -22.09
N GLY A 272 18.51 27.19 -20.78
CA GLY A 272 17.53 27.93 -19.98
C GLY A 272 16.06 27.67 -20.37
N LYS A 273 15.78 26.53 -21.02
CA LYS A 273 14.43 26.14 -21.45
C LYS A 273 14.09 24.77 -20.93
N LEU A 274 12.89 24.63 -20.37
CA LEU A 274 12.38 23.33 -19.94
C LEU A 274 11.80 22.61 -21.17
N PRO A 275 12.08 21.32 -21.37
CA PRO A 275 11.35 20.51 -22.35
C PRO A 275 9.88 20.42 -21.97
N ASP A 276 8.97 20.54 -22.96
CA ASP A 276 7.50 20.52 -22.76
C ASP A 276 7.00 19.23 -22.10
N GLU A 277 7.76 18.15 -22.21
CA GLU A 277 7.47 16.84 -21.62
C GLU A 277 7.73 16.74 -20.10
N PHE A 278 8.44 17.74 -19.51
CA PHE A 278 8.77 17.76 -18.08
C PHE A 278 8.01 18.87 -17.36
N HIS A 279 7.08 18.50 -16.51
CA HIS A 279 6.38 19.43 -15.61
C HIS A 279 7.26 19.85 -14.42
N CYS A 280 8.35 20.57 -14.68
CA CYS A 280 9.31 20.99 -13.69
C CYS A 280 9.42 22.53 -13.65
N GLU A 281 9.89 23.06 -12.53
CA GLU A 281 10.25 24.47 -12.36
C GLU A 281 11.76 24.63 -12.59
N LEU A 282 12.18 25.64 -13.38
CA LEU A 282 13.56 26.04 -13.51
C LEU A 282 13.97 26.91 -12.30
N ARG A 283 15.04 26.55 -11.61
CA ARG A 283 15.68 27.31 -10.54
C ARG A 283 17.17 27.47 -10.83
N GLU A 284 17.85 28.37 -10.10
CA GLU A 284 19.29 28.62 -10.28
C GLU A 284 20.15 27.35 -10.16
N ASN A 285 19.77 26.42 -9.30
CA ASN A 285 20.51 25.21 -9.00
C ASN A 285 19.95 23.95 -9.65
N GLY A 286 19.03 24.06 -10.64
CA GLY A 286 18.53 22.91 -11.37
C GLY A 286 17.04 22.94 -11.70
N PHE A 287 16.50 21.77 -12.03
CA PHE A 287 15.07 21.57 -12.25
C PHE A 287 14.41 20.86 -11.06
N PHE A 288 13.21 21.33 -10.68
CA PHE A 288 12.42 20.79 -9.57
C PHE A 288 11.01 20.44 -10.02
N CYS A 289 10.57 19.22 -9.72
CA CYS A 289 9.23 18.72 -9.99
C CYS A 289 8.55 18.40 -8.66
N CYS A 290 7.40 19.04 -8.38
CA CYS A 290 6.66 18.85 -7.12
C CYS A 290 7.55 18.96 -5.86
N GLY A 291 8.49 19.92 -5.87
CA GLY A 291 9.43 20.15 -4.76
C GLY A 291 10.63 19.21 -4.72
N LYS A 292 10.68 18.16 -5.55
CA LYS A 292 11.83 17.25 -5.64
C LYS A 292 12.77 17.68 -6.76
N CYS A 293 14.10 17.55 -6.53
CA CYS A 293 15.11 17.84 -7.53
C CYS A 293 15.05 16.82 -8.66
N ALA A 294 14.68 17.25 -9.87
CA ALA A 294 14.70 16.43 -11.07
C ALA A 294 16.08 16.41 -11.75
N TYR A 295 16.82 17.50 -11.66
CA TYR A 295 18.19 17.64 -12.15
C TYR A 295 18.90 18.72 -11.32
N ALA A 296 20.10 18.43 -10.82
CA ALA A 296 20.93 19.41 -10.12
C ALA A 296 22.02 19.96 -11.06
N ALA A 297 22.20 21.29 -11.04
CA ALA A 297 23.19 21.93 -11.86
C ALA A 297 24.63 21.46 -11.52
N GLY A 298 25.35 20.93 -12.52
CA GLY A 298 26.70 20.45 -12.37
C GLY A 298 26.85 19.02 -11.85
N GLU A 299 25.75 18.32 -11.52
CA GLU A 299 25.84 16.90 -11.16
C GLU A 299 26.36 16.05 -12.34
N THR A 300 27.14 15.04 -12.03
CA THR A 300 27.59 14.02 -12.97
C THR A 300 26.46 13.00 -13.22
N LEU A 301 26.58 12.19 -14.29
CA LEU A 301 25.61 11.12 -14.55
C LEU A 301 25.54 10.12 -13.37
N ASP A 302 26.67 9.78 -12.78
CA ASP A 302 26.71 8.81 -11.67
C ASP A 302 26.03 9.37 -10.40
N GLU A 303 26.24 10.65 -10.09
CA GLU A 303 25.56 11.35 -9.01
C GLU A 303 24.05 11.45 -9.27
N TYR A 304 23.66 11.74 -10.52
CA TYR A 304 22.26 11.77 -10.92
C TYR A 304 21.59 10.40 -10.74
N LEU A 305 22.19 9.34 -11.29
CA LEU A 305 21.66 7.97 -11.17
C LEU A 305 21.56 7.52 -9.71
N ALA A 306 22.59 7.77 -8.91
CA ALA A 306 22.56 7.47 -7.47
C ALA A 306 21.44 8.22 -6.74
N ARG A 307 21.26 9.52 -7.02
CA ARG A 307 20.22 10.35 -6.40
C ARG A 307 18.80 9.92 -6.75
N ILE A 308 18.56 9.44 -7.97
CA ILE A 308 17.25 8.93 -8.37
C ILE A 308 17.01 7.45 -7.96
N GLY A 309 17.98 6.84 -7.25
CA GLY A 309 17.88 5.49 -6.73
C GLY A 309 18.21 4.38 -7.74
N ILE A 310 18.98 4.68 -8.78
CA ILE A 310 19.47 3.73 -9.79
C ILE A 310 21.02 3.81 -9.87
N PRO A 311 21.74 3.52 -8.77
CA PRO A 311 23.20 3.50 -8.84
C PRO A 311 23.68 2.39 -9.77
N LYS A 312 24.78 2.61 -10.47
CA LYS A 312 25.40 1.60 -11.35
C LYS A 312 25.76 0.31 -10.62
N SER A 313 25.95 0.39 -9.29
CA SER A 313 26.22 -0.74 -8.41
C SER A 313 24.96 -1.58 -8.08
N TRP A 314 23.78 -1.11 -8.45
CA TRP A 314 22.53 -1.80 -8.14
C TRP A 314 22.45 -3.15 -8.86
N LYS A 315 22.49 -4.24 -8.10
CA LYS A 315 22.55 -5.59 -8.63
C LYS A 315 21.19 -6.06 -9.13
N TYR A 316 20.15 -5.82 -8.32
CA TYR A 316 18.76 -6.20 -8.60
C TYR A 316 17.88 -4.96 -8.72
N PRO A 317 17.61 -4.47 -9.95
CA PRO A 317 16.95 -3.19 -10.18
C PRO A 317 15.43 -3.27 -9.96
N ILE A 318 15.02 -3.53 -8.72
CA ILE A 318 13.62 -3.52 -8.30
C ILE A 318 13.41 -2.47 -7.21
N GLY A 319 12.39 -1.63 -7.39
CA GLY A 319 12.00 -0.64 -6.38
C GLY A 319 10.78 -1.15 -5.62
N VAL A 320 11.01 -1.68 -4.42
CA VAL A 320 9.96 -2.17 -3.51
C VAL A 320 10.04 -1.46 -2.18
N SER A 321 8.91 -1.35 -1.48
CA SER A 321 8.83 -0.80 -0.13
C SER A 321 9.12 -1.84 0.92
N ASP A 322 8.78 -3.09 0.62
CA ASP A 322 8.82 -4.19 1.57
C ASP A 322 9.27 -5.48 0.88
N ILE A 323 9.79 -6.40 1.68
CA ILE A 323 10.11 -7.79 1.32
C ILE A 323 9.36 -8.69 2.29
N VAL A 324 8.72 -9.72 1.77
CA VAL A 324 7.92 -10.67 2.56
C VAL A 324 8.25 -12.10 2.12
N ASP A 325 8.53 -12.94 3.08
CA ASP A 325 8.66 -14.37 2.90
C ASP A 325 7.91 -15.15 3.99
N ALA A 326 8.14 -16.45 4.09
CA ALA A 326 7.48 -17.30 5.07
C ALA A 326 7.86 -16.97 6.53
N ASP A 327 9.00 -16.33 6.75
CA ASP A 327 9.56 -16.12 8.08
C ASP A 327 9.32 -14.68 8.59
N GLU A 328 9.37 -13.68 7.70
CA GLU A 328 9.32 -12.28 8.13
C GLU A 328 8.75 -11.30 7.09
N TRP A 329 8.36 -10.13 7.60
CA TRP A 329 8.03 -8.93 6.83
C TRP A 329 9.06 -7.84 7.10
N LEU A 330 9.91 -7.58 6.11
CA LEU A 330 10.92 -6.51 6.17
C LEU A 330 10.39 -5.25 5.49
N SER A 331 10.41 -4.12 6.16
CA SER A 331 9.96 -2.84 5.60
C SER A 331 11.08 -1.82 5.51
N LYS A 332 11.15 -1.12 4.37
CA LYS A 332 12.04 0.03 4.18
C LYS A 332 11.82 1.10 5.26
N ASN A 333 10.57 1.30 5.63
CA ASN A 333 10.16 2.21 6.70
C ASN A 333 9.82 1.37 7.93
N ASP A 334 10.84 1.03 8.71
CA ASP A 334 10.56 0.48 10.03
C ASP A 334 9.84 1.55 10.86
N ILE A 335 8.50 1.42 10.91
CA ILE A 335 7.59 2.35 11.61
C ILE A 335 7.96 2.44 13.10
N SER A 336 8.55 1.37 13.65
CA SER A 336 8.96 1.32 15.07
C SER A 336 10.14 2.25 15.37
N ILE A 337 10.97 2.58 14.40
CA ILE A 337 12.19 3.37 14.59
C ILE A 337 12.08 4.78 13.96
N GLY A 338 11.10 5.04 13.10
CA GLY A 338 10.89 6.34 12.43
C GLY A 338 12.05 6.75 11.51
N LYS A 339 12.86 5.82 11.04
CA LYS A 339 14.00 6.04 10.14
C LYS A 339 13.84 5.24 8.87
N GLU A 340 13.92 5.94 7.74
CA GLU A 340 14.11 5.29 6.44
C GLU A 340 15.48 4.60 6.44
N SER A 341 15.53 3.31 6.07
CA SER A 341 16.80 2.58 5.97
C SER A 341 17.65 3.19 4.86
N SER A 342 18.81 3.76 5.23
CA SER A 342 19.75 4.35 4.26
C SER A 342 20.34 3.32 3.29
N ASN A 343 20.27 2.02 3.63
CA ASN A 343 20.89 0.91 2.89
C ASN A 343 19.85 -0.07 2.33
N TRP A 344 18.62 0.40 2.06
CA TRP A 344 17.54 -0.49 1.61
C TRP A 344 17.88 -1.28 0.33
N HIS A 345 18.58 -0.65 -0.62
CA HIS A 345 19.01 -1.32 -1.85
C HIS A 345 20.02 -2.43 -1.57
N GLU A 346 20.94 -2.22 -0.65
CA GLU A 346 21.93 -3.24 -0.26
C GLU A 346 21.24 -4.40 0.48
N GLN A 347 20.20 -4.12 1.26
CA GLN A 347 19.39 -5.17 1.90
C GLN A 347 18.64 -6.00 0.86
N ILE A 348 18.02 -5.37 -0.15
CA ILE A 348 17.38 -6.08 -1.27
C ILE A 348 18.42 -6.94 -2.01
N ASP A 349 19.57 -6.38 -2.32
CA ASP A 349 20.62 -7.11 -3.05
C ASP A 349 21.11 -8.32 -2.25
N THR A 350 21.35 -8.18 -0.94
CA THR A 350 21.75 -9.27 -0.05
C THR A 350 20.67 -10.33 0.05
N TYR A 351 19.42 -9.92 0.29
CA TYR A 351 18.28 -10.81 0.38
C TYR A 351 18.12 -11.67 -0.89
N ILE A 352 18.14 -11.03 -2.05
CA ILE A 352 18.00 -11.76 -3.32
C ILE A 352 19.22 -12.65 -3.59
N ASP A 353 20.44 -12.27 -3.16
CA ASP A 353 21.62 -13.11 -3.30
C ASP A 353 21.48 -14.42 -2.55
N ASP A 354 20.93 -14.39 -1.35
CA ASP A 354 20.76 -15.55 -0.47
C ASP A 354 19.68 -16.53 -0.93
N LEU A 355 18.76 -16.11 -1.83
CA LEU A 355 17.71 -16.96 -2.38
C LEU A 355 18.28 -18.04 -3.33
N ASP A 356 17.59 -19.19 -3.39
CA ASP A 356 17.84 -20.21 -4.42
C ASP A 356 17.38 -19.72 -5.80
N GLY A 357 17.97 -20.27 -6.86
CA GLY A 357 17.57 -19.97 -8.24
C GLY A 357 16.13 -20.37 -8.56
N GLU A 358 15.60 -21.38 -7.87
CA GLU A 358 14.22 -21.88 -8.03
C GLU A 358 13.18 -21.08 -7.25
N ASP A 359 13.59 -20.26 -6.27
CA ASP A 359 12.67 -19.39 -5.55
C ASP A 359 12.00 -18.42 -6.50
N VAL A 360 10.70 -18.23 -6.30
CA VAL A 360 9.87 -17.35 -7.14
C VAL A 360 9.74 -16.01 -6.47
N LEU A 361 10.15 -14.98 -7.19
CA LEU A 361 9.98 -13.58 -6.83
C LEU A 361 8.65 -13.07 -7.40
N VAL A 362 7.82 -12.47 -6.54
CA VAL A 362 6.49 -11.99 -6.90
C VAL A 362 6.34 -10.51 -6.54
N SER A 363 5.92 -9.71 -7.49
CA SER A 363 5.53 -8.32 -7.23
C SER A 363 4.08 -8.29 -6.76
N VAL A 364 3.83 -7.72 -5.60
CA VAL A 364 2.50 -7.61 -5.03
C VAL A 364 2.20 -6.13 -4.75
N ASP A 365 1.00 -5.69 -5.12
CA ASP A 365 0.39 -4.41 -4.74
C ASP A 365 -0.47 -4.65 -3.52
N TYR A 366 -0.15 -4.01 -2.39
CA TYR A 366 -1.00 -4.09 -1.21
C TYR A 366 -1.45 -2.71 -0.73
N HIS A 367 -2.55 -2.69 -0.01
CA HIS A 367 -3.15 -1.51 0.60
C HIS A 367 -3.17 -1.64 2.12
N MET A 368 -2.95 -0.49 2.79
CA MET A 368 -3.06 -0.32 4.23
C MET A 368 -3.81 0.97 4.55
#